data_a4e402c88c0b6e04e799a0d89f8e373a
#
_entry.id   a4e402c88c0b6e04e799a0d89f8e373a
#
_cell.length_a   1.000
_cell.length_b   1.000
_cell.length_c   1.000
_cell.angle_alpha   90.00
_cell.angle_beta   90.00
_cell.angle_gamma   90.00
#
_symmetry.space_group_name_H-M   'P 1'
#
loop_
_entity.id
_entity.type
_entity.pdbx_description
1 polymer ?
#
loop_
_entity_poly.entity_id
_entity_poly.type
_entity_poly.pdbx_seq_one_letter_code
_entity_poly.pdbx_strand_id
1 'polypeptide(L)'
;MLILASLLGIFAIGSMMFFEPSQVQTSEDEDPFADATVSEIDTVQLGDVSGDLFSFIDENGDTQVEPNETTGADDLLFGTNSADELFGDAGADNIMAGGGDDTVSGGADRDVLHGNGGDDDLSGDDGFDELFGDQGDDALFGGEGEDTLSGNGDDDHLNGGGGNDSLYGDEGEDTLWGGLADDTFIGSSGDDLLDGGEGNDLLNGGTGNDALNGWESDAQSADFLNGGDGDDTIFAGAGDDVSGGFGADTVVLDSAAIGSAQIWDFEAGEDTLVLFYDGADGVPEINITQDNAGIGHWLVQSNGTTLVTVTGDAPTLSDISLVERT
;
A
#
# COMPACT_ATOMS: atom_id res chain seq x y z
N MET A 1 -17.96 28.84 -41.36
CA MET A 1 -16.98 29.09 -40.27
C MET A 1 -16.62 27.70 -39.73
N LEU A 2 -15.44 27.22 -40.07
CA LEU A 2 -15.01 25.86 -39.76
C LEU A 2 -14.82 25.69 -38.25
N ILE A 3 -15.41 24.65 -37.69
CA ILE A 3 -15.03 24.11 -36.39
C ILE A 3 -14.25 22.82 -36.65
N LEU A 4 -12.96 22.84 -36.31
CA LEU A 4 -12.09 21.67 -36.28
C LEU A 4 -12.48 20.82 -35.03
N ALA A 5 -12.96 19.65 -35.27
CA ALA A 5 -12.97 18.59 -34.24
C ALA A 5 -11.63 17.87 -34.32
N SER A 6 -10.84 17.94 -33.26
CA SER A 6 -9.61 17.18 -33.11
C SER A 6 -9.96 15.72 -32.81
N LEU A 7 -9.66 14.86 -33.74
CA LEU A 7 -9.79 13.43 -33.62
C LEU A 7 -8.62 12.90 -32.77
N LEU A 8 -8.89 12.41 -31.58
CA LEU A 8 -7.94 11.60 -30.82
C LEU A 8 -7.85 10.24 -31.50
N GLY A 9 -6.66 9.82 -31.85
CA GLY A 9 -6.45 8.57 -32.57
C GLY A 9 -6.46 7.37 -31.62
N ILE A 10 -7.43 6.53 -31.80
CA ILE A 10 -7.42 5.18 -31.25
C ILE A 10 -6.70 4.30 -32.29
N PHE A 11 -5.57 3.70 -31.88
CA PHE A 11 -4.91 2.66 -32.67
C PHE A 11 -5.62 1.31 -32.41
N ALA A 12 -6.58 0.96 -33.27
CA ALA A 12 -7.07 -0.39 -33.33
C ALA A 12 -6.21 -1.20 -34.29
N ILE A 13 -5.55 -2.23 -33.83
CA ILE A 13 -4.89 -3.26 -34.66
C ILE A 13 -5.89 -4.40 -34.87
N GLY A 14 -6.35 -4.52 -36.09
CA GLY A 14 -6.82 -5.78 -36.62
C GLY A 14 -8.31 -5.94 -36.92
N SER A 15 -8.58 -5.91 -38.18
CA SER A 15 -9.76 -6.34 -38.98
C SER A 15 -10.62 -5.22 -39.53
N MET A 16 -10.28 -4.85 -40.72
CA MET A 16 -11.06 -4.00 -41.59
C MET A 16 -12.28 -4.82 -42.10
N MET A 17 -13.44 -4.62 -41.52
CA MET A 17 -14.70 -5.08 -42.17
C MET A 17 -15.17 -3.99 -43.11
N PHE A 18 -15.20 -4.34 -44.39
CA PHE A 18 -15.88 -3.54 -45.39
C PHE A 18 -17.38 -3.73 -45.26
N PHE A 19 -18.10 -2.67 -44.88
CA PHE A 19 -19.55 -2.62 -45.06
C PHE A 19 -19.84 -2.17 -46.48
N GLU A 20 -20.50 -3.00 -47.29
CA GLU A 20 -21.14 -2.56 -48.52
C GLU A 20 -22.45 -1.84 -48.16
N PRO A 21 -22.68 -0.63 -48.69
CA PRO A 21 -23.94 0.07 -48.46
C PRO A 21 -25.06 -0.56 -49.32
N SER A 22 -25.90 -1.40 -48.72
CA SER A 22 -27.13 -1.80 -49.34
C SER A 22 -28.13 -0.64 -49.30
N GLN A 23 -28.48 -0.19 -50.45
CA GLN A 23 -29.54 0.71 -50.92
C GLN A 23 -30.56 1.21 -49.91
N VAL A 24 -30.39 2.44 -49.44
CA VAL A 24 -31.49 3.22 -48.86
C VAL A 24 -32.24 3.89 -50.01
N GLN A 25 -33.50 3.51 -50.26
CA GLN A 25 -34.42 4.28 -51.10
C GLN A 25 -34.83 5.55 -50.32
N THR A 26 -34.37 6.68 -50.78
CA THR A 26 -34.86 7.98 -50.32
C THR A 26 -36.18 8.33 -50.99
N SER A 27 -37.26 8.41 -50.20
CA SER A 27 -38.42 9.21 -50.60
C SER A 27 -38.12 10.68 -50.24
N GLU A 28 -38.24 11.57 -51.21
CA GLU A 28 -38.10 13.01 -51.05
C GLU A 28 -39.22 13.55 -50.15
N ASP A 29 -38.83 14.49 -49.27
CA ASP A 29 -39.65 15.47 -48.54
C ASP A 29 -39.89 15.27 -47.03
N GLU A 30 -38.89 14.86 -46.23
CA GLU A 30 -38.94 15.19 -44.81
C GLU A 30 -37.53 15.48 -44.27
N ASP A 31 -37.41 16.60 -43.50
CA ASP A 31 -36.19 17.00 -42.81
C ASP A 31 -35.76 15.93 -41.80
N PRO A 32 -34.62 15.27 -41.96
CA PRO A 32 -34.23 14.15 -41.10
C PRO A 32 -33.80 14.54 -39.70
N PHE A 33 -33.89 15.84 -39.31
CA PHE A 33 -33.42 16.32 -38.00
C PHE A 33 -34.48 17.02 -37.14
N ALA A 34 -35.74 17.03 -37.56
CA ALA A 34 -36.83 17.63 -36.78
C ALA A 34 -37.63 16.56 -36.06
N ASP A 35 -37.20 16.15 -34.93
CA ASP A 35 -37.86 15.31 -33.91
C ASP A 35 -37.21 13.95 -33.63
N ALA A 36 -35.93 13.95 -33.39
CA ALA A 36 -35.30 12.85 -32.65
C ALA A 36 -35.25 13.24 -31.16
N THR A 37 -36.36 13.10 -30.46
CA THR A 37 -36.28 12.79 -29.03
C THR A 37 -35.66 11.39 -28.95
N VAL A 38 -34.42 11.32 -28.48
CA VAL A 38 -33.75 10.06 -28.19
C VAL A 38 -34.41 9.46 -26.93
N SER A 39 -35.56 8.88 -27.10
CA SER A 39 -36.28 8.15 -26.07
C SER A 39 -36.64 6.74 -26.53
N GLU A 40 -35.67 5.99 -26.92
CA GLU A 40 -35.67 4.53 -27.01
C GLU A 40 -34.45 4.12 -27.85
N ILE A 41 -33.30 3.95 -27.17
CA ILE A 41 -32.30 3.02 -27.69
C ILE A 41 -32.88 1.63 -27.37
N ASP A 42 -33.59 1.06 -28.34
CA ASP A 42 -33.88 -0.37 -28.30
C ASP A 42 -32.57 -1.10 -28.08
N THR A 43 -32.53 -1.94 -27.06
CA THR A 43 -31.41 -2.84 -26.74
C THR A 43 -30.96 -3.50 -28.03
N VAL A 44 -29.79 -3.08 -28.52
CA VAL A 44 -29.10 -3.83 -29.57
C VAL A 44 -28.63 -5.12 -28.91
N GLN A 45 -29.36 -6.20 -29.06
CA GLN A 45 -28.84 -7.53 -28.77
C GLN A 45 -27.67 -7.79 -29.71
N LEU A 46 -26.48 -7.47 -29.26
CA LEU A 46 -25.25 -8.01 -29.83
C LEU A 46 -25.17 -9.46 -29.34
N GLY A 47 -25.47 -10.38 -30.23
CA GLY A 47 -25.40 -11.80 -29.94
C GLY A 47 -23.98 -12.20 -29.63
N ASP A 48 -23.86 -12.89 -28.53
CA ASP A 48 -22.80 -13.83 -28.13
C ASP A 48 -21.38 -13.48 -28.61
N VAL A 49 -20.80 -12.43 -28.04
CA VAL A 49 -19.35 -12.20 -27.99
C VAL A 49 -18.96 -12.56 -26.57
N SER A 50 -18.34 -13.70 -26.43
CA SER A 50 -17.71 -14.12 -25.18
C SER A 50 -16.57 -13.17 -24.81
N GLY A 51 -16.79 -12.34 -23.82
CA GLY A 51 -15.90 -11.29 -23.32
C GLY A 51 -16.62 -9.95 -23.37
N ASP A 52 -17.36 -9.61 -22.35
CA ASP A 52 -18.05 -8.32 -22.26
C ASP A 52 -17.04 -7.23 -21.88
N LEU A 53 -16.70 -6.41 -22.87
CA LEU A 53 -15.68 -5.38 -22.81
C LEU A 53 -16.23 -3.98 -22.50
N PHE A 54 -17.50 -3.81 -22.16
CA PHE A 54 -18.07 -2.47 -21.94
C PHE A 54 -19.22 -2.47 -20.92
N SER A 55 -19.04 -1.75 -19.82
CA SER A 55 -20.16 -1.22 -19.05
C SER A 55 -20.77 -0.02 -19.79
N PHE A 56 -22.08 0.12 -19.77
CA PHE A 56 -22.77 1.28 -20.37
C PHE A 56 -23.14 2.28 -19.28
N ILE A 57 -22.80 3.55 -19.51
CA ILE A 57 -23.25 4.67 -18.69
C ILE A 57 -24.73 4.94 -19.00
N ASP A 58 -25.58 5.00 -18.01
CA ASP A 58 -26.99 5.34 -18.16
C ASP A 58 -27.19 6.85 -18.47
N GLU A 59 -28.45 7.27 -18.71
CA GLU A 59 -28.79 8.67 -19.04
C GLU A 59 -28.58 9.66 -17.87
N ASN A 60 -28.23 9.17 -16.67
CA ASN A 60 -27.94 9.97 -15.49
C ASN A 60 -26.42 10.05 -15.20
N GLY A 61 -25.61 9.32 -15.95
CA GLY A 61 -24.16 9.22 -15.74
C GLY A 61 -23.81 8.17 -14.67
N ASP A 62 -24.77 7.32 -14.29
CA ASP A 62 -24.60 6.25 -13.35
C ASP A 62 -24.27 4.96 -14.09
N THR A 63 -23.17 4.31 -13.75
CA THR A 63 -22.87 2.98 -14.29
C THR A 63 -23.75 1.97 -13.57
N GLN A 64 -24.84 1.58 -14.19
CA GLN A 64 -25.51 0.37 -13.80
C GLN A 64 -24.64 -0.79 -14.28
N VAL A 65 -23.64 -1.17 -13.49
CA VAL A 65 -23.06 -2.50 -13.59
C VAL A 65 -24.19 -3.44 -13.18
N GLU A 66 -24.90 -4.02 -14.15
CA GLU A 66 -25.73 -5.20 -13.82
C GLU A 66 -24.79 -6.14 -13.06
N PRO A 67 -25.18 -6.72 -11.92
CA PRO A 67 -24.31 -7.65 -11.19
C PRO A 67 -23.85 -8.70 -12.20
N ASN A 68 -22.59 -8.62 -12.56
CA ASN A 68 -22.01 -9.45 -13.61
C ASN A 68 -22.29 -10.90 -13.27
N GLU A 69 -22.81 -11.66 -14.22
CA GLU A 69 -22.85 -13.11 -14.09
C GLU A 69 -21.36 -13.52 -14.00
N THR A 70 -20.89 -13.95 -12.83
CA THR A 70 -19.54 -14.43 -12.54
C THR A 70 -19.01 -15.28 -13.69
N THR A 71 -18.33 -14.65 -14.65
CA THR A 71 -17.89 -15.35 -15.86
C THR A 71 -16.47 -15.88 -15.73
N GLY A 72 -15.70 -15.41 -14.73
CA GLY A 72 -14.29 -15.71 -14.59
C GLY A 72 -13.51 -15.25 -15.83
N ALA A 73 -13.87 -14.12 -16.37
CA ALA A 73 -13.24 -13.49 -17.52
C ALA A 73 -12.50 -12.24 -17.07
N ASP A 74 -11.40 -11.90 -17.72
CA ASP A 74 -10.66 -10.67 -17.51
C ASP A 74 -11.51 -9.46 -17.94
N ASP A 75 -11.89 -8.60 -17.01
CA ASP A 75 -12.81 -7.47 -17.23
C ASP A 75 -12.06 -6.12 -17.24
N LEU A 76 -12.65 -5.11 -17.87
CA LEU A 76 -12.21 -3.73 -17.85
C LEU A 76 -13.36 -2.83 -17.39
N LEU A 77 -13.33 -2.39 -16.15
CA LEU A 77 -14.39 -1.63 -15.51
C LEU A 77 -14.01 -0.16 -15.35
N PHE A 78 -14.99 0.71 -15.50
CA PHE A 78 -14.83 2.14 -15.28
C PHE A 78 -15.99 2.67 -14.46
N GLY A 79 -15.67 3.33 -13.35
CA GLY A 79 -16.63 4.11 -12.58
C GLY A 79 -16.85 5.51 -13.17
N THR A 80 -17.46 6.36 -12.39
CA THR A 80 -17.88 7.72 -12.78
C THR A 80 -17.11 8.81 -12.01
N ASN A 81 -17.72 9.98 -11.76
CA ASN A 81 -17.23 10.99 -10.84
C ASN A 81 -18.10 11.07 -9.56
N SER A 82 -18.73 9.98 -9.18
CA SER A 82 -19.59 9.86 -8.00
C SER A 82 -19.29 8.53 -7.34
N ALA A 83 -19.61 8.37 -6.09
CA ALA A 83 -19.41 7.12 -5.37
C ALA A 83 -20.01 5.92 -6.10
N ASP A 84 -19.15 4.94 -6.44
CA ASP A 84 -19.48 3.73 -7.19
C ASP A 84 -19.17 2.47 -6.36
N GLU A 85 -19.83 1.35 -6.65
CA GLU A 85 -19.46 0.01 -6.17
C GLU A 85 -19.09 -0.85 -7.38
N LEU A 86 -17.82 -1.30 -7.46
CA LEU A 86 -17.28 -2.04 -8.61
C LEU A 86 -16.72 -3.39 -8.17
N PHE A 87 -17.06 -4.46 -8.90
CA PHE A 87 -16.63 -5.83 -8.60
C PHE A 87 -16.07 -6.51 -9.84
N GLY A 88 -14.84 -7.03 -9.77
CA GLY A 88 -14.21 -7.84 -10.82
C GLY A 88 -14.68 -9.30 -10.80
N ASP A 89 -14.94 -9.85 -9.59
CA ASP A 89 -15.30 -11.24 -9.30
C ASP A 89 -14.13 -12.23 -9.53
N ALA A 90 -13.91 -12.73 -10.72
CA ALA A 90 -12.82 -13.67 -11.01
C ALA A 90 -12.30 -13.50 -12.44
N GLY A 91 -11.02 -13.49 -12.61
CA GLY A 91 -10.31 -13.15 -13.83
C GLY A 91 -9.27 -12.08 -13.48
N ALA A 92 -8.40 -11.77 -14.42
CA ALA A 92 -7.42 -10.71 -14.24
C ALA A 92 -8.03 -9.37 -14.70
N ASP A 93 -8.51 -8.60 -13.74
CA ASP A 93 -9.35 -7.43 -13.99
C ASP A 93 -8.54 -6.12 -13.96
N ASN A 94 -9.07 -5.11 -14.64
CA ASN A 94 -8.53 -3.75 -14.57
C ASN A 94 -9.67 -2.78 -14.28
N ILE A 95 -9.64 -2.17 -13.10
CA ILE A 95 -10.74 -1.35 -12.59
C ILE A 95 -10.22 0.07 -12.34
N MET A 96 -10.94 1.06 -12.86
CA MET A 96 -10.69 2.48 -12.64
C MET A 96 -11.96 3.10 -12.04
N ALA A 97 -11.96 3.38 -10.75
CA ALA A 97 -13.16 3.83 -10.05
C ALA A 97 -13.58 5.25 -10.44
N GLY A 98 -12.63 6.16 -10.54
CA GLY A 98 -12.89 7.45 -11.18
C GLY A 98 -12.82 8.64 -10.26
N GLY A 99 -13.91 9.08 -9.73
CA GLY A 99 -13.89 10.15 -8.73
C GLY A 99 -15.11 10.11 -7.85
N GLY A 100 -14.95 10.50 -6.60
CA GLY A 100 -15.95 10.27 -5.54
C GLY A 100 -15.46 9.14 -4.65
N ASP A 101 -16.08 8.91 -3.54
CA ASP A 101 -15.67 7.93 -2.55
C ASP A 101 -16.17 6.54 -2.99
N ASP A 102 -15.31 5.73 -3.58
CA ASP A 102 -15.64 4.49 -4.28
C ASP A 102 -15.36 3.24 -3.43
N THR A 103 -16.00 2.12 -3.76
CA THR A 103 -15.72 0.80 -3.20
C THR A 103 -15.44 -0.19 -4.31
N VAL A 104 -14.24 -0.79 -4.31
CA VAL A 104 -13.75 -1.65 -5.39
C VAL A 104 -13.28 -2.99 -4.82
N SER A 105 -13.67 -4.10 -5.45
CA SER A 105 -13.14 -5.43 -5.17
C SER A 105 -12.66 -6.07 -6.47
N GLY A 106 -11.39 -6.48 -6.52
CA GLY A 106 -10.83 -7.23 -7.63
C GLY A 106 -11.41 -8.63 -7.70
N GLY A 107 -11.20 -9.41 -6.67
CA GLY A 107 -11.78 -10.73 -6.49
C GLY A 107 -10.77 -11.85 -6.53
N ALA A 108 -10.70 -12.61 -7.59
CA ALA A 108 -9.75 -13.71 -7.69
C ALA A 108 -8.91 -13.63 -8.96
N ASP A 109 -7.67 -14.11 -8.90
CA ASP A 109 -6.63 -13.95 -9.88
C ASP A 109 -5.94 -12.57 -9.73
N ARG A 110 -5.22 -12.10 -10.75
CA ARG A 110 -4.40 -10.88 -10.68
C ARG A 110 -5.16 -9.66 -11.17
N ASP A 111 -5.36 -8.70 -10.31
CA ASP A 111 -6.11 -7.48 -10.59
C ASP A 111 -5.24 -6.22 -10.59
N VAL A 112 -5.75 -5.16 -11.23
CA VAL A 112 -5.19 -3.80 -11.19
C VAL A 112 -6.32 -2.83 -10.87
N LEU A 113 -6.25 -2.21 -9.70
CA LEU A 113 -7.29 -1.33 -9.17
C LEU A 113 -6.77 0.10 -9.04
N HIS A 114 -7.54 1.08 -9.49
CA HIS A 114 -7.28 2.49 -9.32
C HIS A 114 -8.49 3.19 -8.70
N GLY A 115 -8.33 3.82 -7.54
CA GLY A 115 -9.32 4.71 -6.93
C GLY A 115 -9.48 5.99 -7.74
N ASN A 116 -8.40 6.63 -8.08
CA ASN A 116 -8.20 7.90 -8.79
C ASN A 116 -8.51 9.13 -7.94
N GLY A 117 -9.68 9.38 -7.44
CA GLY A 117 -9.86 10.58 -6.66
C GLY A 117 -11.12 10.64 -5.83
N GLY A 118 -10.98 10.84 -4.57
CA GLY A 118 -11.95 10.70 -3.49
C GLY A 118 -11.36 9.80 -2.43
N ASP A 119 -12.04 9.55 -1.35
CA ASP A 119 -11.60 8.67 -0.29
C ASP A 119 -12.13 7.27 -0.61
N ASP A 120 -11.27 6.38 -1.13
CA ASP A 120 -11.66 5.11 -1.75
C ASP A 120 -11.38 3.89 -0.85
N ASP A 121 -12.14 2.80 -1.02
CA ASP A 121 -11.98 1.51 -0.33
C ASP A 121 -11.73 0.42 -1.38
N LEU A 122 -10.47 -0.03 -1.52
CA LEU A 122 -10.02 -0.98 -2.53
C LEU A 122 -9.60 -2.31 -1.91
N SER A 123 -10.07 -3.43 -2.45
CA SER A 123 -9.66 -4.79 -2.06
C SER A 123 -9.21 -5.61 -3.28
N GLY A 124 -7.99 -6.16 -3.22
CA GLY A 124 -7.49 -7.12 -4.21
C GLY A 124 -8.16 -8.49 -4.06
N ASP A 125 -8.38 -8.92 -2.81
CA ASP A 125 -8.91 -10.21 -2.38
C ASP A 125 -7.93 -11.38 -2.59
N ASP A 126 -8.15 -12.37 -3.51
CA ASP A 126 -7.26 -13.51 -3.73
C ASP A 126 -6.42 -13.28 -5.01
N GLY A 127 -5.17 -12.89 -4.94
CA GLY A 127 -4.44 -12.66 -6.19
C GLY A 127 -2.95 -12.35 -6.07
N PHE A 128 -2.44 -11.66 -7.04
CA PHE A 128 -1.18 -10.92 -7.04
C PHE A 128 -1.49 -9.53 -7.57
N ASP A 129 -2.01 -8.69 -6.71
CA ASP A 129 -2.76 -7.52 -7.10
C ASP A 129 -1.93 -6.24 -7.10
N GLU A 130 -2.32 -5.27 -7.92
CA GLU A 130 -1.74 -3.94 -7.96
C GLU A 130 -2.83 -2.91 -7.63
N LEU A 131 -2.76 -2.27 -6.45
CA LEU A 131 -3.74 -1.32 -5.96
C LEU A 131 -3.12 0.08 -5.89
N PHE A 132 -3.85 1.07 -6.37
CA PHE A 132 -3.47 2.48 -6.36
C PHE A 132 -4.63 3.32 -5.81
N GLY A 133 -4.41 4.01 -4.69
CA GLY A 133 -5.37 4.95 -4.11
C GLY A 133 -5.51 6.19 -5.00
N ASP A 134 -4.37 6.75 -5.40
CA ASP A 134 -4.19 7.95 -6.21
C ASP A 134 -4.41 9.25 -5.41
N GLN A 135 -5.53 9.91 -5.35
CA GLN A 135 -5.81 11.15 -4.60
C GLN A 135 -6.93 10.95 -3.59
N GLY A 136 -6.73 11.31 -2.33
CA GLY A 136 -7.69 11.19 -1.22
C GLY A 136 -7.14 10.32 -0.11
N ASP A 137 -7.84 10.27 1.01
CA ASP A 137 -7.47 9.45 2.16
C ASP A 137 -8.02 8.03 1.93
N ASP A 138 -7.21 7.12 1.38
CA ASP A 138 -7.64 5.84 0.85
C ASP A 138 -7.43 4.66 1.80
N ALA A 139 -8.21 3.58 1.62
CA ALA A 139 -8.05 2.31 2.31
C ALA A 139 -7.81 1.18 1.30
N LEU A 140 -6.60 0.59 1.31
CA LEU A 140 -6.16 -0.44 0.39
C LEU A 140 -5.92 -1.76 1.14
N PHE A 141 -6.52 -2.85 0.66
CA PHE A 141 -6.37 -4.20 1.19
C PHE A 141 -5.90 -5.13 0.07
N GLY A 142 -4.65 -5.64 0.15
CA GLY A 142 -4.13 -6.63 -0.81
C GLY A 142 -4.93 -7.92 -0.75
N GLY A 143 -4.87 -8.61 0.38
CA GLY A 143 -5.61 -9.84 0.63
C GLY A 143 -4.71 -11.04 0.78
N GLU A 144 -4.96 -12.12 0.01
CA GLU A 144 -4.08 -13.28 -0.04
C GLU A 144 -3.25 -13.23 -1.34
N GLY A 145 -1.93 -13.13 -1.23
CA GLY A 145 -1.07 -13.12 -2.43
C GLY A 145 0.25 -12.40 -2.20
N GLU A 146 0.96 -12.10 -3.27
CA GLU A 146 2.10 -11.18 -3.22
C GLU A 146 1.65 -9.87 -3.90
N ASP A 147 1.24 -8.87 -3.11
CA ASP A 147 0.53 -7.70 -3.58
C ASP A 147 1.42 -6.45 -3.64
N THR A 148 0.99 -5.48 -4.43
CA THR A 148 1.62 -4.15 -4.50
C THR A 148 0.58 -3.07 -4.27
N LEU A 149 0.73 -2.33 -3.18
CA LEU A 149 -0.17 -1.27 -2.77
C LEU A 149 0.57 0.07 -2.80
N SER A 150 -0.06 1.10 -3.36
CA SER A 150 0.45 2.48 -3.36
C SER A 150 -0.67 3.45 -3.00
N GLY A 151 -0.52 4.15 -1.88
CA GLY A 151 -1.44 5.21 -1.47
C GLY A 151 -1.39 6.38 -2.42
N ASN A 152 -0.22 6.86 -2.75
CA ASN A 152 0.18 8.00 -3.54
C ASN A 152 0.08 9.34 -2.80
N GLY A 153 -1.06 9.86 -2.46
CA GLY A 153 -1.13 11.18 -1.84
C GLY A 153 -2.32 11.40 -0.94
N ASP A 154 -2.14 12.26 0.04
CA ASP A 154 -2.99 12.42 1.22
C ASP A 154 -2.76 11.26 2.24
N ASP A 155 -3.56 11.08 3.29
CA ASP A 155 -3.26 10.22 4.43
C ASP A 155 -3.90 8.82 4.25
N ASP A 156 -3.12 7.79 3.92
CA ASP A 156 -3.59 6.50 3.47
C ASP A 156 -3.51 5.37 4.51
N HIS A 157 -4.32 4.34 4.30
CA HIS A 157 -4.32 3.10 5.08
C HIS A 157 -4.11 1.89 4.18
N LEU A 158 -2.93 1.24 4.27
CA LEU A 158 -2.54 0.10 3.46
C LEU A 158 -2.41 -1.16 4.31
N ASN A 159 -2.95 -2.29 3.83
CA ASN A 159 -2.83 -3.58 4.47
C ASN A 159 -2.52 -4.66 3.42
N GLY A 160 -1.31 -5.23 3.45
CA GLY A 160 -0.90 -6.29 2.53
C GLY A 160 -1.70 -7.57 2.73
N GLY A 161 -1.73 -8.08 3.96
CA GLY A 161 -2.51 -9.25 4.32
C GLY A 161 -1.70 -10.52 4.47
N GLY A 162 -1.68 -11.36 3.48
CA GLY A 162 -0.93 -12.60 3.53
C GLY A 162 -0.18 -12.93 2.26
N GLY A 163 1.12 -12.97 2.34
CA GLY A 163 2.06 -13.12 1.24
C GLY A 163 3.19 -12.13 1.40
N ASN A 164 4.09 -12.05 0.45
CA ASN A 164 5.19 -11.08 0.50
C ASN A 164 4.79 -9.82 -0.24
N ASP A 165 4.38 -8.80 0.48
CA ASP A 165 3.75 -7.61 -0.05
C ASP A 165 4.72 -6.43 -0.23
N SER A 166 4.35 -5.48 -1.08
CA SER A 166 5.08 -4.23 -1.27
C SER A 166 4.15 -3.05 -1.08
N LEU A 167 4.35 -2.29 0.00
CA LEU A 167 3.50 -1.18 0.42
C LEU A 167 4.26 0.15 0.29
N TYR A 168 3.64 1.11 -0.37
CA TYR A 168 4.15 2.46 -0.61
C TYR A 168 3.12 3.48 -0.12
N GLY A 169 3.45 4.27 0.93
CA GLY A 169 2.62 5.38 1.39
C GLY A 169 2.65 6.54 0.41
N ASP A 170 3.84 6.97 0.03
CA ASP A 170 4.20 8.09 -0.83
C ASP A 170 4.04 9.47 -0.14
N GLU A 171 3.07 10.35 -0.44
CA GLU A 171 2.88 11.66 0.21
C GLU A 171 1.73 11.61 1.21
N GLY A 172 1.94 11.77 2.51
CA GLY A 172 0.87 11.75 3.53
C GLY A 172 1.38 11.33 4.91
N GLU A 173 0.51 11.34 5.92
CA GLU A 173 0.74 10.68 7.20
C GLU A 173 0.11 9.27 7.13
N ASP A 174 0.86 8.29 6.62
CA ASP A 174 0.34 7.00 6.21
C ASP A 174 0.38 5.94 7.30
N THR A 175 -0.49 4.92 7.17
CA THR A 175 -0.49 3.75 8.05
C THR A 175 -0.42 2.47 7.24
N LEU A 176 0.68 1.71 7.38
CA LEU A 176 1.00 0.53 6.59
C LEU A 176 1.10 -0.70 7.49
N TRP A 177 0.39 -1.79 7.15
CA TRP A 177 0.47 -3.10 7.80
C TRP A 177 0.81 -4.17 6.76
N GLY A 178 1.89 -4.94 6.97
CA GLY A 178 2.26 -6.06 6.09
C GLY A 178 1.38 -7.27 6.32
N GLY A 179 1.45 -7.81 7.51
CA GLY A 179 0.62 -8.93 7.91
C GLY A 179 1.40 -10.21 8.12
N LEU A 180 1.37 -11.14 7.19
CA LEU A 180 2.06 -12.42 7.26
C LEU A 180 3.09 -12.54 6.13
N ALA A 181 4.26 -13.14 6.43
CA ALA A 181 5.40 -13.38 5.56
C ALA A 181 6.30 -12.14 5.36
N ASP A 182 7.25 -12.18 4.41
CA ASP A 182 8.32 -11.19 4.34
C ASP A 182 7.88 -9.99 3.49
N ASP A 183 7.62 -8.83 4.11
CA ASP A 183 7.04 -7.64 3.48
C ASP A 183 8.05 -6.51 3.26
N THR A 184 7.73 -5.58 2.37
CA THR A 184 8.54 -4.40 2.08
C THR A 184 7.70 -3.12 2.13
N PHE A 185 8.17 -2.15 2.92
CA PHE A 185 7.49 -0.89 3.16
C PHE A 185 8.35 0.31 2.81
N ILE A 186 7.72 1.30 2.22
CA ILE A 186 8.30 2.64 2.03
C ILE A 186 7.23 3.66 2.40
N GLY A 187 7.39 4.34 3.56
CA GLY A 187 6.51 5.45 3.97
C GLY A 187 6.65 6.63 3.02
N SER A 188 7.86 7.03 2.74
CA SER A 188 8.32 8.12 1.86
C SER A 188 8.27 9.50 2.50
N SER A 189 7.17 10.22 2.53
CA SER A 189 7.13 11.56 3.10
C SER A 189 5.89 11.81 3.94
N GLY A 190 6.08 12.12 5.19
CA GLY A 190 5.06 12.33 6.20
C GLY A 190 5.48 11.70 7.51
N ASP A 191 4.67 11.84 8.55
CA ASP A 191 4.90 11.16 9.81
C ASP A 191 4.17 9.81 9.77
N ASP A 192 4.85 8.73 9.34
CA ASP A 192 4.26 7.46 8.96
C ASP A 192 4.24 6.43 10.10
N LEU A 193 3.29 5.49 10.05
CA LEU A 193 3.20 4.33 10.93
C LEU A 193 3.32 3.03 10.13
N LEU A 194 4.41 2.28 10.33
CA LEU A 194 4.72 1.03 9.65
C LEU A 194 4.73 -0.13 10.64
N ASP A 195 3.97 -1.18 10.39
CA ASP A 195 3.93 -2.41 11.20
C ASP A 195 4.19 -3.63 10.30
N GLY A 196 5.38 -4.24 10.44
CA GLY A 196 5.81 -5.37 9.61
C GLY A 196 4.88 -6.56 9.75
N GLY A 197 4.57 -6.97 10.98
CA GLY A 197 3.75 -8.15 11.25
C GLY A 197 4.59 -9.38 11.50
N GLU A 198 4.22 -10.54 10.92
CA GLU A 198 4.99 -11.78 11.01
C GLU A 198 5.87 -11.95 9.77
N GLY A 199 7.18 -11.97 9.90
CA GLY A 199 8.07 -12.16 8.74
C GLY A 199 9.47 -11.66 8.94
N ASN A 200 10.25 -11.56 7.86
CA ASN A 200 11.49 -10.81 7.87
C ASN A 200 11.29 -9.59 6.98
N ASP A 201 10.92 -8.50 7.60
CA ASP A 201 10.38 -7.34 6.94
C ASP A 201 11.43 -6.26 6.66
N LEU A 202 11.20 -5.49 5.62
CA LEU A 202 12.00 -4.31 5.28
C LEU A 202 11.14 -3.06 5.43
N LEU A 203 11.36 -2.29 6.50
CA LEU A 203 10.63 -1.06 6.78
C LEU A 203 11.54 0.15 6.56
N ASN A 204 11.09 1.10 5.76
CA ASN A 204 11.74 2.38 5.55
C ASN A 204 10.71 3.51 5.73
N GLY A 205 10.84 4.29 6.81
CA GLY A 205 9.97 5.44 7.08
C GLY A 205 10.11 6.50 6.00
N GLY A 206 11.28 7.07 5.86
CA GLY A 206 11.55 8.04 4.80
C GLY A 206 11.90 9.42 5.31
N THR A 207 11.05 10.40 5.15
CA THR A 207 11.20 11.74 5.72
C THR A 207 9.99 12.11 6.56
N GLY A 208 10.20 12.47 7.79
CA GLY A 208 9.15 12.73 8.77
C GLY A 208 9.52 12.12 10.11
N ASN A 209 8.63 12.14 11.08
CA ASN A 209 8.89 11.48 12.36
C ASN A 209 8.11 10.19 12.41
N ASP A 210 8.74 9.12 11.97
CA ASP A 210 8.11 7.87 11.68
C ASP A 210 8.03 6.93 12.88
N ALA A 211 7.05 6.04 12.89
CA ALA A 211 6.94 4.98 13.87
C ALA A 211 6.99 3.60 13.17
N LEU A 212 8.09 2.88 13.38
CA LEU A 212 8.35 1.58 12.79
C LEU A 212 8.21 0.48 13.83
N ASN A 213 7.41 -0.53 13.55
CA ASN A 213 7.21 -1.70 14.40
C ASN A 213 7.66 -2.98 13.70
N GLY A 214 8.83 -3.51 14.08
CA GLY A 214 9.32 -4.84 13.76
C GLY A 214 9.22 -5.79 14.95
N TRP A 215 8.31 -5.53 15.87
CA TRP A 215 8.23 -6.30 17.12
C TRP A 215 7.19 -7.40 17.04
N GLU A 216 7.64 -8.59 16.91
CA GLU A 216 6.81 -9.79 16.83
C GLU A 216 7.00 -10.74 18.02
N SER A 217 6.10 -11.72 18.10
CA SER A 217 6.09 -12.69 19.21
C SER A 217 7.05 -13.86 18.99
N ASP A 218 7.54 -14.05 17.79
CA ASP A 218 8.48 -15.11 17.46
C ASP A 218 9.92 -14.56 17.41
N ALA A 219 10.88 -15.29 17.92
CA ALA A 219 12.29 -14.90 18.01
C ALA A 219 13.12 -15.41 16.81
N GLN A 220 12.50 -15.67 15.68
CA GLN A 220 13.13 -16.24 14.49
C GLN A 220 13.12 -15.30 13.29
N SER A 221 12.28 -14.29 13.30
CA SER A 221 12.28 -13.19 12.35
C SER A 221 13.42 -12.22 12.63
N ALA A 222 13.84 -11.54 11.62
CA ALA A 222 14.88 -10.52 11.70
C ALA A 222 14.60 -9.43 10.65
N ASP A 223 14.15 -8.29 11.12
CA ASP A 223 13.73 -7.17 10.30
C ASP A 223 14.86 -6.20 10.01
N PHE A 224 14.69 -5.47 8.94
CA PHE A 224 15.50 -4.31 8.63
C PHE A 224 14.66 -3.04 8.77
N LEU A 225 14.97 -2.22 9.78
CA LEU A 225 14.22 -1.05 10.16
C LEU A 225 15.06 0.20 9.92
N ASN A 226 14.60 1.10 9.07
CA ASN A 226 15.27 2.36 8.78
C ASN A 226 14.29 3.52 8.97
N GLY A 227 14.50 4.38 9.98
CA GLY A 227 13.69 5.57 10.21
C GLY A 227 13.80 6.54 9.04
N GLY A 228 14.98 7.09 8.82
CA GLY A 228 15.26 7.98 7.70
C GLY A 228 15.68 9.39 8.11
N ASP A 229 14.99 10.42 7.62
CA ASP A 229 15.20 11.80 8.02
C ASP A 229 14.09 12.24 8.99
N GLY A 230 14.37 12.44 10.26
CA GLY A 230 13.39 12.91 11.26
C GLY A 230 13.65 12.35 12.64
N ASP A 231 12.79 12.68 13.60
CA ASP A 231 12.91 12.16 14.97
C ASP A 231 12.05 10.90 15.10
N ASP A 232 12.60 9.72 14.79
CA ASP A 232 11.89 8.48 14.61
C ASP A 232 11.72 7.65 15.89
N THR A 233 10.70 6.79 15.92
CA THR A 233 10.47 5.81 16.98
C THR A 233 10.43 4.41 16.41
N ILE A 234 11.42 3.57 16.74
CA ILE A 234 11.61 2.26 16.19
C ILE A 234 11.47 1.19 17.28
N PHE A 235 10.48 0.31 17.13
CA PHE A 235 10.29 -0.84 18.00
C PHE A 235 10.94 -2.07 17.34
N ALA A 236 12.02 -2.54 17.95
CA ALA A 236 12.82 -3.61 17.40
C ALA A 236 12.81 -4.87 18.28
N GLY A 237 12.74 -6.01 17.63
CA GLY A 237 12.77 -7.35 18.19
C GLY A 237 14.20 -7.92 18.31
N ALA A 238 14.25 -9.23 18.46
CA ALA A 238 15.50 -9.96 18.61
C ALA A 238 16.07 -10.35 17.25
N GLY A 239 17.17 -9.77 16.89
CA GLY A 239 17.86 -10.10 15.62
C GLY A 239 17.75 -9.01 14.56
N ASP A 240 16.97 -7.98 14.84
CA ASP A 240 16.75 -6.90 13.90
C ASP A 240 17.98 -6.03 13.68
N ASP A 241 18.05 -5.53 12.46
CA ASP A 241 19.00 -4.54 12.01
C ASP A 241 18.31 -3.16 11.94
N VAL A 242 18.76 -2.21 12.78
CA VAL A 242 18.11 -0.90 12.96
C VAL A 242 19.05 0.23 12.54
N SER A 243 18.53 1.16 11.76
CA SER A 243 19.11 2.47 11.46
C SER A 243 18.10 3.55 11.83
N GLY A 244 18.45 4.47 12.73
CA GLY A 244 17.64 5.66 13.03
C GLY A 244 17.62 6.60 11.84
N GLY A 245 18.82 6.93 11.34
CA GLY A 245 19.01 7.87 10.25
C GLY A 245 19.48 9.23 10.73
N PHE A 246 18.88 10.31 10.24
CA PHE A 246 19.16 11.67 10.68
C PHE A 246 18.07 12.17 11.62
N GLY A 247 18.46 12.57 12.83
CA GLY A 247 17.52 13.14 13.79
C GLY A 247 17.77 12.64 15.19
N ALA A 248 16.81 12.84 16.09
CA ALA A 248 16.91 12.40 17.48
C ALA A 248 16.02 11.16 17.67
N ASP A 249 16.57 9.99 17.37
CA ASP A 249 15.82 8.77 17.25
C ASP A 249 15.62 8.03 18.57
N THR A 250 14.52 7.32 18.67
CA THR A 250 14.21 6.48 19.83
C THR A 250 14.08 5.02 19.42
N VAL A 251 15.08 4.21 19.75
CA VAL A 251 15.02 2.76 19.55
C VAL A 251 14.51 2.09 20.81
N VAL A 252 13.42 1.35 20.68
CA VAL A 252 12.72 0.67 21.78
C VAL A 252 12.96 -0.82 21.68
N LEU A 253 13.57 -1.42 22.70
CA LEU A 253 13.87 -2.84 22.75
C LEU A 253 13.19 -3.51 23.94
N ASP A 254 12.69 -4.71 23.72
CA ASP A 254 12.21 -5.57 24.78
C ASP A 254 13.34 -6.43 25.38
N SER A 255 13.57 -6.30 26.68
CA SER A 255 14.55 -7.15 27.39
C SER A 255 14.19 -8.63 27.43
N ALA A 256 12.94 -9.03 27.15
CA ALA A 256 12.53 -10.41 27.03
C ALA A 256 12.84 -11.00 25.64
N ALA A 257 12.98 -10.17 24.62
CA ALA A 257 13.48 -10.52 23.30
C ALA A 257 15.02 -10.61 23.35
N ILE A 258 15.57 -11.62 24.01
CA ILE A 258 17.02 -11.84 24.13
C ILE A 258 17.56 -12.36 22.81
N GLY A 259 17.86 -11.48 21.91
CA GLY A 259 18.62 -11.64 20.71
C GLY A 259 19.45 -10.40 20.49
N SER A 260 20.43 -10.43 19.65
CA SER A 260 21.30 -9.28 19.42
C SER A 260 20.71 -8.41 18.29
N ALA A 261 19.77 -7.53 18.60
CA ALA A 261 19.48 -6.45 17.68
C ALA A 261 20.76 -5.64 17.39
N GLN A 262 20.88 -5.10 16.20
CA GLN A 262 22.03 -4.29 15.79
C GLN A 262 21.54 -2.90 15.42
N ILE A 263 22.08 -1.88 16.07
CA ILE A 263 21.87 -0.47 15.72
C ILE A 263 23.12 0.04 15.01
N TRP A 264 22.97 0.61 13.82
CA TRP A 264 24.09 0.86 12.90
C TRP A 264 24.68 2.28 12.95
N ASP A 265 23.89 3.29 13.29
CA ASP A 265 24.24 4.72 13.14
C ASP A 265 23.99 5.58 14.38
N PHE A 266 23.96 4.99 15.55
CA PHE A 266 23.65 5.66 16.80
C PHE A 266 24.50 6.91 17.06
N GLU A 267 23.85 8.07 17.25
CA GLU A 267 24.47 9.35 17.58
C GLU A 267 24.29 9.69 19.07
N ALA A 268 25.37 9.52 19.86
CA ALA A 268 25.32 9.73 21.30
C ALA A 268 25.00 11.19 21.69
N GLY A 269 23.96 11.36 22.51
CA GLY A 269 23.44 12.65 22.95
C GLY A 269 22.35 13.23 22.05
N GLU A 270 22.04 12.57 20.94
CA GLU A 270 20.87 12.82 20.07
C GLU A 270 19.91 11.65 20.18
N ASP A 271 20.36 10.41 19.98
CA ASP A 271 19.53 9.22 20.03
C ASP A 271 19.30 8.69 21.44
N THR A 272 18.16 8.01 21.59
CA THR A 272 17.73 7.38 22.84
C THR A 272 17.47 5.89 22.65
N LEU A 273 18.07 5.07 23.52
CA LEU A 273 17.76 3.64 23.60
C LEU A 273 16.82 3.39 24.78
N VAL A 274 15.63 2.90 24.52
CA VAL A 274 14.64 2.52 25.55
C VAL A 274 14.64 1.00 25.73
N LEU A 275 14.89 0.55 26.96
CA LEU A 275 14.91 -0.86 27.31
C LEU A 275 13.76 -1.18 28.29
N PHE A 276 12.84 -2.04 27.87
CA PHE A 276 11.82 -2.58 28.76
C PHE A 276 12.37 -3.73 29.59
N TYR A 277 12.04 -3.80 30.88
CA TYR A 277 12.46 -4.88 31.78
C TYR A 277 11.33 -5.37 32.68
N ASP A 278 11.43 -6.63 33.13
CA ASP A 278 10.50 -7.21 34.12
C ASP A 278 10.92 -6.76 35.54
N GLY A 279 10.04 -6.04 36.21
CA GLY A 279 10.26 -5.55 37.57
C GLY A 279 10.44 -6.65 38.64
N ALA A 280 10.07 -7.89 38.35
CA ALA A 280 10.23 -9.02 39.26
C ALA A 280 11.71 -9.32 39.58
N ASP A 281 12.62 -9.06 38.64
CA ASP A 281 14.06 -9.26 38.78
C ASP A 281 14.80 -8.00 39.27
N GLY A 282 14.09 -6.89 39.47
CA GLY A 282 14.60 -5.59 39.84
C GLY A 282 15.19 -4.84 38.64
N VAL A 283 15.61 -3.59 38.89
CA VAL A 283 16.19 -2.72 37.83
C VAL A 283 17.49 -3.36 37.32
N PRO A 284 17.62 -3.62 36.02
CA PRO A 284 18.85 -4.21 35.47
C PRO A 284 20.06 -3.29 35.60
N GLU A 285 21.21 -3.88 35.85
CA GLU A 285 22.48 -3.15 35.78
C GLU A 285 22.99 -3.11 34.35
N ILE A 286 23.02 -1.93 33.75
CA ILE A 286 23.46 -1.75 32.37
C ILE A 286 24.96 -1.52 32.32
N ASN A 287 25.65 -2.27 31.50
CA ASN A 287 27.06 -2.15 31.20
C ASN A 287 27.26 -1.89 29.71
N ILE A 288 28.06 -0.88 29.39
CA ILE A 288 28.43 -0.55 28.02
C ILE A 288 29.92 -0.87 27.87
N THR A 289 30.21 -1.75 26.91
CA THR A 289 31.60 -2.17 26.65
C THR A 289 31.91 -2.11 25.18
N GLN A 290 33.15 -1.74 24.84
CA GLN A 290 33.57 -1.77 23.44
C GLN A 290 33.76 -3.22 23.00
N ASP A 291 33.20 -3.57 21.85
CA ASP A 291 33.43 -4.87 21.23
C ASP A 291 34.83 -4.99 20.64
N ASN A 292 35.33 -6.21 20.56
CA ASN A 292 36.61 -6.53 19.92
C ASN A 292 36.59 -6.45 18.40
N ALA A 293 35.42 -6.25 17.80
CA ALA A 293 35.20 -6.16 16.33
C ALA A 293 35.83 -4.90 15.72
N GLY A 294 36.03 -3.84 16.50
CA GLY A 294 36.74 -2.63 16.05
C GLY A 294 36.33 -1.33 16.75
N ILE A 295 36.75 -0.22 16.16
CA ILE A 295 36.38 1.12 16.66
C ILE A 295 34.92 1.40 16.23
N GLY A 296 34.13 1.93 17.17
CA GLY A 296 32.71 2.27 16.87
C GLY A 296 31.73 1.11 17.03
N HIS A 297 32.16 -0.01 17.65
CA HIS A 297 31.24 -1.11 17.99
C HIS A 297 31.14 -1.25 19.51
N TRP A 298 29.91 -1.21 20.01
CA TRP A 298 29.60 -1.19 21.43
C TRP A 298 28.58 -2.27 21.78
N LEU A 299 28.74 -2.89 22.94
CA LEU A 299 27.79 -3.86 23.49
C LEU A 299 27.07 -3.22 24.68
N VAL A 300 25.76 -3.10 24.58
CA VAL A 300 24.89 -2.78 25.72
C VAL A 300 24.45 -4.09 26.35
N GLN A 301 24.77 -4.29 27.61
CA GLN A 301 24.60 -5.56 28.31
C GLN A 301 23.83 -5.39 29.60
N SER A 302 23.02 -6.37 29.96
CA SER A 302 22.42 -6.51 31.29
C SER A 302 22.86 -7.83 31.91
N ASN A 303 23.38 -7.78 33.12
CA ASN A 303 23.85 -8.97 33.88
C ASN A 303 24.80 -9.88 33.06
N GLY A 304 25.58 -9.29 32.14
CA GLY A 304 26.52 -10.00 31.27
C GLY A 304 25.91 -10.63 30.02
N THR A 305 24.64 -10.44 29.78
CA THR A 305 23.97 -10.79 28.52
C THR A 305 23.91 -9.57 27.61
N THR A 306 24.35 -9.70 26.36
CA THR A 306 24.21 -8.63 25.37
C THR A 306 22.74 -8.47 25.00
N LEU A 307 22.25 -7.26 25.10
CA LEU A 307 20.89 -6.87 24.70
C LEU A 307 20.90 -6.32 23.28
N VAL A 308 21.89 -5.50 22.96
CA VAL A 308 22.02 -4.88 21.65
C VAL A 308 23.49 -4.60 21.33
N THR A 309 23.82 -4.66 20.06
CA THR A 309 25.10 -4.17 19.51
C THR A 309 24.85 -2.83 18.85
N VAL A 310 25.66 -1.84 19.19
CA VAL A 310 25.54 -0.48 18.67
C VAL A 310 26.78 -0.17 17.85
N THR A 311 26.58 0.33 16.65
CA THR A 311 27.62 0.85 15.76
C THR A 311 27.43 2.36 15.63
N GLY A 312 28.51 3.13 15.72
CA GLY A 312 28.43 4.59 15.72
C GLY A 312 29.16 5.18 16.91
N ASP A 313 28.64 6.22 17.49
CA ASP A 313 29.16 6.85 18.68
C ASP A 313 28.96 5.97 19.93
N ALA A 314 29.82 6.15 20.92
CA ALA A 314 29.69 5.40 22.16
C ALA A 314 28.46 5.82 22.96
N PRO A 315 27.45 4.97 23.11
CA PRO A 315 26.31 5.31 23.94
C PRO A 315 26.78 5.55 25.39
N THR A 316 26.09 6.44 26.08
CA THR A 316 26.30 6.70 27.51
C THR A 316 25.08 6.25 28.30
N LEU A 317 25.19 6.17 29.61
CA LEU A 317 24.03 5.82 30.45
C LEU A 317 22.92 6.89 30.42
N SER A 318 23.21 8.11 29.95
CA SER A 318 22.19 9.14 29.77
C SER A 318 21.38 8.96 28.50
N ASP A 319 21.88 8.21 27.55
CA ASP A 319 21.22 7.89 26.29
C ASP A 319 20.34 6.64 26.43
N ILE A 320 20.34 5.99 27.59
CA ILE A 320 19.58 4.77 27.88
C ILE A 320 18.50 5.04 28.91
N SER A 321 17.25 4.77 28.53
CA SER A 321 16.08 4.83 29.39
C SER A 321 15.61 3.41 29.77
N LEU A 322 15.37 3.17 31.05
CA LEU A 322 14.87 1.90 31.55
C LEU A 322 13.40 2.04 31.94
N VAL A 323 12.55 1.21 31.36
CA VAL A 323 11.09 1.23 31.58
C VAL A 323 10.64 -0.12 32.14
N GLU A 324 9.99 -0.09 33.31
CA GLU A 324 9.42 -1.30 33.92
C GLU A 324 8.10 -1.67 33.23
N ARG A 325 7.98 -2.93 32.81
CA ARG A 325 6.70 -3.48 32.35
C ARG A 325 5.72 -3.55 33.52
N THR A 326 4.55 -2.99 33.35
CA THR A 326 3.45 -2.99 34.33
C THR A 326 2.49 -4.17 34.13
#